data_6953da03734b4790c000e6eff7fc5832
#
_entry.id   6953da03734b4790c000e6eff7fc5832
#
_cell.length_a   1.000
_cell.length_b   1.000
_cell.length_c   1.000
_cell.angle_alpha   90.00
_cell.angle_beta   90.00
_cell.angle_gamma   90.00
#
_symmetry.space_group_name_H-M   'P 1'
#
loop_
_entity.id
_entity.type
_entity.pdbx_description
1 polymer ?
#
loop_
_entity_poly.entity_id
_entity_poly.type
_entity_poly.pdbx_seq_one_letter_code
_entity_poly.pdbx_strand_id
1 'polypeptide(L)'
;MATQRIYYGSGIWVPENAKVKEPLMNRGIACEGRSSDWLVLSGSVSCYKSKLVGALGYLSKFYAYVFFVFSNMDFQLNGTDYLEYISSIKSDLKEYENVHVLNNDLVEVDGFRVAGSSAWYYLADNYSKAYWDTFSLDKTNVHSSWSESNEHSNRDADFLSGLKNENLDLLITYFPPCDMEVGSEKGDTACANLRGVFIPEEVLWIAGIDSFYEEGMTPVRPYTVFQANMLSGAYDLPYLELNKTERTS
;
A
#
# COMPACT_ATOMS: atom_id res chain seq x y z
N MET A 1 2.18 -26.83 -9.35
CA MET A 1 2.15 -25.61 -8.54
C MET A 1 1.85 -24.45 -9.44
N ALA A 2 0.89 -23.59 -9.08
CA ALA A 2 0.64 -22.36 -9.83
C ALA A 2 1.70 -21.31 -9.42
N THR A 3 2.31 -20.68 -10.40
CA THR A 3 3.28 -19.59 -10.20
C THR A 3 2.71 -18.34 -10.82
N GLN A 4 2.67 -17.26 -10.05
CA GLN A 4 2.18 -15.95 -10.50
C GLN A 4 3.30 -14.93 -10.49
N ARG A 5 3.53 -14.24 -11.62
CA ARG A 5 4.45 -13.13 -11.68
C ARG A 5 3.77 -11.86 -11.21
N ILE A 6 4.43 -11.16 -10.29
CA ILE A 6 3.94 -9.93 -9.66
C ILE A 6 4.93 -8.81 -9.93
N TYR A 7 4.51 -7.79 -10.67
CA TYR A 7 5.21 -6.51 -10.75
C TYR A 7 4.76 -5.62 -9.59
N TYR A 8 5.68 -4.85 -9.00
CA TYR A 8 5.34 -4.02 -7.86
C TYR A 8 6.06 -2.67 -7.87
N GLY A 9 5.42 -1.67 -7.29
CA GLY A 9 5.97 -0.32 -7.20
C GLY A 9 5.16 0.59 -6.28
N SER A 10 5.75 1.74 -5.96
CA SER A 10 5.16 2.85 -5.22
C SER A 10 5.60 4.17 -5.86
N GLY A 11 4.94 5.29 -5.52
CA GLY A 11 5.40 6.61 -5.93
C GLY A 11 5.26 6.91 -7.43
N ILE A 12 4.26 6.35 -8.10
CA ILE A 12 4.02 6.59 -9.53
C ILE A 12 3.71 8.05 -9.83
N TRP A 13 3.06 8.72 -8.94
CA TRP A 13 2.60 10.10 -8.94
C TRP A 13 2.09 10.62 -10.29
N VAL A 14 0.79 10.65 -10.45
CA VAL A 14 0.09 11.26 -11.59
C VAL A 14 -0.40 12.64 -11.17
N PRO A 15 0.23 13.75 -11.62
CA PRO A 15 -0.17 15.09 -11.23
C PRO A 15 -1.48 15.51 -11.90
N GLU A 16 -2.13 16.54 -11.34
CA GLU A 16 -3.42 17.06 -11.80
C GLU A 16 -3.46 17.35 -13.29
N ASN A 17 -2.45 18.05 -13.79
CA ASN A 17 -2.39 18.52 -15.18
C ASN A 17 -1.88 17.48 -16.18
N ALA A 18 -1.40 16.32 -15.71
CA ALA A 18 -0.90 15.27 -16.62
C ALA A 18 -2.06 14.48 -17.23
N LYS A 19 -1.87 14.04 -18.46
CA LYS A 19 -2.67 12.95 -19.01
C LYS A 19 -2.22 11.65 -18.34
N VAL A 20 -3.16 10.91 -17.77
CA VAL A 20 -2.88 9.68 -17.00
C VAL A 20 -1.95 8.70 -17.75
N LYS A 21 -2.18 8.54 -19.04
CA LYS A 21 -1.42 7.62 -19.91
C LYS A 21 0.08 7.94 -19.95
N GLU A 22 0.47 9.21 -20.05
CA GLU A 22 1.85 9.62 -20.30
C GLU A 22 2.80 9.20 -19.17
N PRO A 23 2.56 9.51 -17.87
CA PRO A 23 3.46 9.08 -16.81
C PRO A 23 3.52 7.55 -16.64
N LEU A 24 2.44 6.84 -16.91
CA LEU A 24 2.39 5.38 -16.78
C LEU A 24 3.17 4.67 -17.89
N MET A 25 3.09 5.15 -19.12
CA MET A 25 3.86 4.60 -20.24
C MET A 25 5.34 4.97 -20.15
N ASN A 26 5.65 6.24 -19.86
CA ASN A 26 7.03 6.71 -19.80
C ASN A 26 7.85 6.01 -18.71
N ARG A 27 7.19 5.49 -17.69
CA ARG A 27 7.82 4.71 -16.60
C ARG A 27 7.75 3.20 -16.82
N GLY A 28 7.32 2.73 -18.01
CA GLY A 28 7.22 1.31 -18.30
C GLY A 28 6.19 0.54 -17.46
N ILE A 29 5.27 1.24 -16.78
CA ILE A 29 4.25 0.60 -15.93
C ILE A 29 3.13 0.06 -16.80
N ALA A 30 2.60 0.87 -17.71
CA ALA A 30 1.64 0.45 -18.72
C ALA A 30 2.41 -0.14 -19.92
N CYS A 31 2.63 -1.44 -19.91
CA CYS A 31 3.42 -2.16 -20.91
C CYS A 31 2.66 -3.36 -21.46
N GLU A 32 2.68 -3.53 -22.78
CA GLU A 32 2.08 -4.71 -23.41
C GLU A 32 2.83 -6.01 -23.05
N GLY A 33 2.14 -7.14 -23.12
CA GLY A 33 2.71 -8.45 -22.83
C GLY A 33 2.65 -8.88 -21.37
N ARG A 34 1.98 -8.11 -20.49
CA ARG A 34 1.81 -8.42 -19.06
C ARG A 34 0.39 -8.86 -18.70
N SER A 35 -0.42 -9.25 -19.67
CA SER A 35 -1.84 -9.58 -19.46
C SER A 35 -2.10 -10.81 -18.58
N SER A 36 -1.09 -11.64 -18.34
CA SER A 36 -1.13 -12.76 -17.38
C SER A 36 -0.52 -12.43 -16.02
N ASP A 37 0.09 -11.26 -15.88
CA ASP A 37 0.85 -10.88 -14.70
C ASP A 37 0.01 -9.99 -13.78
N TRP A 38 0.40 -9.91 -12.52
CA TRP A 38 -0.23 -9.03 -11.54
C TRP A 38 0.58 -7.75 -11.35
N LEU A 39 -0.11 -6.67 -11.00
CA LEU A 39 0.51 -5.41 -10.58
C LEU A 39 0.10 -5.07 -9.16
N VAL A 40 1.08 -4.81 -8.31
CA VAL A 40 0.90 -4.31 -6.95
C VAL A 40 1.38 -2.86 -6.87
N LEU A 41 0.51 -1.97 -6.46
CA LEU A 41 0.79 -0.56 -6.23
C LEU A 41 0.62 -0.23 -4.75
N SER A 42 1.73 -0.03 -4.08
CA SER A 42 1.79 0.32 -2.66
C SER A 42 1.78 1.84 -2.48
N GLY A 43 0.65 2.47 -2.84
CA GLY A 43 0.39 3.89 -2.62
C GLY A 43 1.14 4.87 -3.52
N SER A 44 0.91 6.15 -3.27
CA SER A 44 1.52 7.32 -3.92
C SER A 44 1.27 7.38 -5.44
N VAL A 45 0.04 7.11 -5.84
CA VAL A 45 -0.40 7.18 -7.25
C VAL A 45 -0.89 8.57 -7.60
N SER A 46 -1.82 9.13 -6.82
CA SER A 46 -2.28 10.52 -6.99
C SER A 46 -3.19 10.94 -5.83
N CYS A 47 -3.05 12.17 -5.37
CA CYS A 47 -4.02 12.78 -4.44
C CYS A 47 -5.33 13.23 -5.13
N TYR A 48 -5.35 13.29 -6.44
CA TYR A 48 -6.54 13.68 -7.20
C TYR A 48 -7.37 12.44 -7.54
N LYS A 49 -8.57 12.31 -6.97
CA LYS A 49 -9.46 11.16 -7.16
C LYS A 49 -9.60 10.74 -8.63
N SER A 50 -9.90 11.70 -9.53
CA SER A 50 -10.07 11.41 -10.95
C SER A 50 -8.80 10.85 -11.62
N LYS A 51 -7.62 11.26 -11.17
CA LYS A 51 -6.33 10.75 -11.67
C LYS A 51 -6.04 9.37 -11.12
N LEU A 52 -6.30 9.13 -9.83
CA LEU A 52 -6.15 7.83 -9.19
C LEU A 52 -7.06 6.79 -9.88
N VAL A 53 -8.36 7.07 -9.98
CA VAL A 53 -9.33 6.20 -10.67
C VAL A 53 -8.92 5.98 -12.13
N GLY A 54 -8.55 7.06 -12.84
CA GLY A 54 -8.11 6.98 -14.24
C GLY A 54 -6.84 6.16 -14.41
N ALA A 55 -5.88 6.24 -13.46
CA ALA A 55 -4.63 5.46 -13.50
C ALA A 55 -4.90 3.97 -13.29
N LEU A 56 -5.65 3.61 -12.26
CA LEU A 56 -5.98 2.21 -11.96
C LEU A 56 -6.82 1.59 -13.09
N GLY A 57 -7.86 2.30 -13.59
CA GLY A 57 -8.66 1.84 -14.72
C GLY A 57 -7.89 1.79 -16.05
N TYR A 58 -6.83 2.59 -16.23
CA TYR A 58 -5.96 2.46 -17.39
C TYR A 58 -5.05 1.24 -17.29
N LEU A 59 -4.48 0.98 -16.11
CA LEU A 59 -3.58 -0.14 -15.83
C LEU A 59 -4.31 -1.50 -15.90
N SER A 60 -5.61 -1.54 -15.61
CA SER A 60 -6.42 -2.76 -15.71
C SER A 60 -6.38 -3.42 -17.09
N LYS A 61 -6.01 -2.66 -18.15
CA LYS A 61 -5.91 -3.15 -19.53
C LYS A 61 -4.64 -3.95 -19.82
N PHE A 62 -3.65 -3.86 -18.94
CA PHE A 62 -2.31 -4.43 -19.17
C PHE A 62 -2.00 -5.60 -18.26
N TYR A 63 -2.71 -5.76 -17.15
CA TYR A 63 -2.45 -6.78 -16.14
C TYR A 63 -3.68 -7.65 -15.91
N ALA A 64 -3.44 -8.91 -15.52
CA ALA A 64 -4.52 -9.81 -15.10
C ALA A 64 -5.24 -9.25 -13.88
N TYR A 65 -4.48 -8.77 -12.89
CA TYR A 65 -5.01 -8.09 -11.71
C TYR A 65 -4.14 -6.89 -11.33
N VAL A 66 -4.80 -5.86 -10.83
CA VAL A 66 -4.17 -4.65 -10.26
C VAL A 66 -4.60 -4.54 -8.80
N PHE A 67 -3.67 -4.65 -7.88
CA PHE A 67 -3.89 -4.44 -6.45
C PHE A 67 -3.34 -3.08 -6.03
N PHE A 68 -4.13 -2.34 -5.29
CA PHE A 68 -3.76 -1.02 -4.80
C PHE A 68 -4.07 -0.89 -3.31
N VAL A 69 -3.12 -0.39 -2.54
CA VAL A 69 -3.31 0.10 -1.16
C VAL A 69 -2.99 1.59 -1.10
N PHE A 70 -3.67 2.31 -0.21
CA PHE A 70 -3.48 3.75 -0.07
C PHE A 70 -2.22 4.11 0.71
N SER A 71 -1.56 5.19 0.28
CA SER A 71 -0.59 5.94 1.07
C SER A 71 -1.23 7.21 1.63
N ASN A 72 -0.52 7.91 2.52
CA ASN A 72 -0.89 9.25 2.95
C ASN A 72 -0.96 10.26 1.79
N MET A 73 -0.19 10.04 0.72
CA MET A 73 -0.13 10.92 -0.45
C MET A 73 -1.30 10.74 -1.42
N ASP A 74 -2.11 9.71 -1.28
CA ASP A 74 -3.25 9.46 -2.16
C ASP A 74 -4.53 10.18 -1.72
N PHE A 75 -4.47 10.91 -0.61
CA PHE A 75 -5.62 11.64 -0.07
C PHE A 75 -5.51 13.13 -0.33
N GLN A 76 -6.65 13.73 -0.69
CA GLN A 76 -6.92 15.16 -0.66
C GLN A 76 -8.39 15.32 -0.27
N LEU A 77 -8.67 15.13 1.01
CA LEU A 77 -10.03 14.92 1.48
C LEU A 77 -10.88 16.18 1.47
N ASN A 78 -10.28 17.38 1.62
CA ASN A 78 -11.01 18.65 1.61
C ASN A 78 -12.25 18.66 2.53
N GLY A 79 -12.12 18.01 3.71
CA GLY A 79 -13.21 17.88 4.69
C GLY A 79 -14.12 16.66 4.52
N THR A 80 -13.85 15.79 3.55
CA THR A 80 -14.54 14.48 3.42
C THR A 80 -13.88 13.46 4.36
N ASP A 81 -14.67 12.60 4.99
CA ASP A 81 -14.16 11.47 5.76
C ASP A 81 -13.35 10.52 4.88
N TYR A 82 -12.21 9.99 5.40
CA TYR A 82 -11.32 9.17 4.59
C TYR A 82 -11.94 7.83 4.17
N LEU A 83 -12.82 7.22 4.98
CA LEU A 83 -13.53 5.99 4.62
C LEU A 83 -14.57 6.26 3.52
N GLU A 84 -15.23 7.40 3.58
CA GLU A 84 -16.15 7.84 2.52
C GLU A 84 -15.38 8.07 1.22
N TYR A 85 -14.20 8.70 1.28
CA TYR A 85 -13.32 8.88 0.12
C TYR A 85 -12.92 7.54 -0.50
N ILE A 86 -12.42 6.58 0.31
CA ILE A 86 -12.06 5.23 -0.14
C ILE A 86 -13.26 4.52 -0.78
N SER A 87 -14.41 4.56 -0.12
CA SER A 87 -15.65 3.96 -0.62
C SER A 87 -16.05 4.54 -1.97
N SER A 88 -15.86 5.85 -2.15
CA SER A 88 -16.15 6.51 -3.42
C SER A 88 -15.22 6.10 -4.56
N ILE A 89 -13.93 5.83 -4.25
CA ILE A 89 -12.96 5.30 -5.23
C ILE A 89 -13.31 3.87 -5.61
N LYS A 90 -13.61 3.00 -4.62
CA LYS A 90 -14.06 1.63 -4.88
C LYS A 90 -15.32 1.61 -5.77
N SER A 91 -16.26 2.52 -5.53
CA SER A 91 -17.47 2.66 -6.33
C SER A 91 -17.18 3.06 -7.77
N ASP A 92 -16.26 4.00 -7.98
CA ASP A 92 -15.92 4.48 -9.34
C ASP A 92 -15.13 3.41 -10.14
N LEU A 93 -14.46 2.49 -9.45
CA LEU A 93 -13.67 1.42 -10.06
C LEU A 93 -14.43 0.09 -10.21
N LYS A 94 -15.69 0.00 -9.78
CA LYS A 94 -16.47 -1.25 -9.79
C LYS A 94 -16.65 -1.90 -11.17
N GLU A 95 -16.51 -1.14 -12.26
CA GLU A 95 -16.59 -1.65 -13.63
C GLU A 95 -15.29 -2.37 -14.06
N TYR A 96 -14.19 -2.20 -13.34
CA TYR A 96 -12.90 -2.85 -13.59
C TYR A 96 -12.75 -4.04 -12.65
N GLU A 97 -13.31 -5.19 -13.03
CA GLU A 97 -13.39 -6.40 -12.18
C GLU A 97 -12.02 -6.92 -11.72
N ASN A 98 -10.96 -6.59 -12.46
CA ASN A 98 -9.58 -6.97 -12.15
C ASN A 98 -8.81 -5.89 -11.36
N VAL A 99 -9.48 -4.83 -10.87
CA VAL A 99 -8.86 -3.81 -10.01
C VAL A 99 -9.34 -3.99 -8.58
N HIS A 100 -8.43 -4.30 -7.68
CA HIS A 100 -8.69 -4.50 -6.26
C HIS A 100 -8.08 -3.35 -5.45
N VAL A 101 -8.94 -2.45 -4.97
CA VAL A 101 -8.56 -1.39 -4.02
C VAL A 101 -8.71 -1.95 -2.62
N LEU A 102 -7.58 -2.22 -1.97
CA LEU A 102 -7.53 -2.89 -0.67
C LEU A 102 -7.34 -1.87 0.46
N ASN A 103 -8.29 -1.86 1.38
CA ASN A 103 -8.23 -1.06 2.61
C ASN A 103 -8.79 -1.89 3.75
N ASN A 104 -7.93 -2.67 4.39
CA ASN A 104 -8.31 -3.71 5.33
C ASN A 104 -9.21 -4.78 4.70
N ASP A 105 -8.85 -5.18 3.48
CA ASP A 105 -9.57 -6.20 2.71
C ASP A 105 -8.71 -7.45 2.50
N LEU A 106 -9.38 -8.59 2.49
CA LEU A 106 -8.87 -9.88 2.07
C LEU A 106 -9.67 -10.34 0.85
N VAL A 107 -8.99 -10.65 -0.25
CA VAL A 107 -9.60 -11.15 -1.48
C VAL A 107 -8.97 -12.47 -1.89
N GLU A 108 -9.73 -13.28 -2.62
CA GLU A 108 -9.21 -14.50 -3.25
C GLU A 108 -9.28 -14.34 -4.76
N VAL A 109 -8.13 -14.47 -5.44
CA VAL A 109 -8.00 -14.39 -6.90
C VAL A 109 -7.12 -15.54 -7.39
N ASP A 110 -7.61 -16.28 -8.39
CA ASP A 110 -6.91 -17.45 -8.96
C ASP A 110 -6.46 -18.47 -7.90
N GLY A 111 -7.22 -18.55 -6.78
CA GLY A 111 -6.93 -19.41 -5.64
C GLY A 111 -5.83 -18.89 -4.71
N PHE A 112 -5.29 -17.71 -4.92
CA PHE A 112 -4.39 -17.02 -3.98
C PHE A 112 -5.17 -16.08 -3.07
N ARG A 113 -4.77 -16.04 -1.79
CA ARG A 113 -5.36 -15.13 -0.79
C ARG A 113 -4.47 -13.90 -0.60
N VAL A 114 -5.01 -12.75 -0.97
CA VAL A 114 -4.31 -11.46 -0.97
C VAL A 114 -4.98 -10.53 0.01
N ALA A 115 -4.22 -10.02 0.99
CA ALA A 115 -4.68 -8.99 1.92
C ALA A 115 -3.98 -7.66 1.66
N GLY A 116 -4.67 -6.57 1.92
CA GLY A 116 -4.09 -5.23 1.80
C GLY A 116 -4.62 -4.23 2.80
N SER A 117 -3.72 -3.40 3.29
CA SER A 117 -3.96 -2.32 4.25
C SER A 117 -2.96 -1.19 4.02
N SER A 118 -3.31 0.04 4.38
CA SER A 118 -2.30 1.11 4.48
C SER A 118 -1.28 0.79 5.56
N ALA A 119 -1.66 0.01 6.56
CA ALA A 119 -0.88 -0.28 7.77
C ALA A 119 -0.43 1.03 8.45
N TRP A 120 -1.40 1.93 8.68
CA TRP A 120 -1.16 3.30 9.15
C TRP A 120 -0.29 3.34 10.41
N TYR A 121 0.64 4.26 10.46
CA TYR A 121 1.57 4.43 11.58
C TYR A 121 0.86 4.86 12.87
N TYR A 122 1.48 4.55 14.01
CA TYR A 122 0.96 4.86 15.34
C TYR A 122 1.81 5.90 16.05
N LEU A 123 1.18 6.92 16.59
CA LEU A 123 1.81 8.00 17.35
C LEU A 123 1.63 7.76 18.85
N ALA A 124 2.64 7.16 19.49
CA ALA A 124 2.52 6.63 20.85
C ALA A 124 2.66 7.65 21.98
N ASP A 125 3.32 8.76 21.77
CA ASP A 125 3.71 9.68 22.84
C ASP A 125 3.44 11.17 22.54
N ASN A 126 3.65 11.99 23.56
CA ASN A 126 3.44 13.44 23.45
C ASN A 126 4.39 14.14 22.50
N TYR A 127 5.60 13.59 22.25
CA TYR A 127 6.54 14.12 21.28
C TYR A 127 6.04 13.89 19.86
N SER A 128 5.64 12.68 19.57
CA SER A 128 5.03 12.29 18.29
C SER A 128 3.78 13.13 18.00
N LYS A 129 2.96 13.39 19.04
CA LYS A 129 1.80 14.26 18.92
C LYS A 129 2.21 15.70 18.59
N ALA A 130 3.21 16.28 19.27
CA ALA A 130 3.68 17.64 19.02
C ALA A 130 4.27 17.77 17.61
N TYR A 131 4.99 16.75 17.15
CA TYR A 131 5.50 16.70 15.80
C TYR A 131 4.36 16.66 14.78
N TRP A 132 3.37 15.78 14.98
CA TRP A 132 2.20 15.66 14.12
C TRP A 132 1.41 16.97 14.05
N ASP A 133 1.17 17.62 15.19
CA ASP A 133 0.47 18.90 15.27
C ASP A 133 1.17 20.01 14.50
N THR A 134 2.50 19.95 14.37
CA THR A 134 3.31 21.04 13.83
C THR A 134 3.71 20.79 12.37
N PHE A 135 4.04 19.56 12.00
CA PHE A 135 4.75 19.27 10.74
C PHE A 135 4.05 18.24 9.85
N SER A 136 3.05 17.53 10.37
CA SER A 136 2.43 16.46 9.57
C SER A 136 1.57 17.03 8.44
N LEU A 137 1.88 16.61 7.21
CA LEU A 137 1.02 16.84 6.05
C LEU A 137 -0.30 16.06 6.15
N ASP A 138 -0.32 14.97 6.91
CA ASP A 138 -1.50 14.13 7.07
C ASP A 138 -2.61 14.85 7.84
N LYS A 139 -2.25 15.78 8.73
CA LYS A 139 -3.17 16.66 9.43
C LYS A 139 -4.06 17.50 8.51
N THR A 140 -3.56 17.88 7.35
CA THR A 140 -4.32 18.69 6.39
C THR A 140 -4.98 17.85 5.32
N ASN A 141 -4.42 16.70 4.99
CA ASN A 141 -4.81 15.91 3.83
C ASN A 141 -5.67 14.69 4.18
N VAL A 142 -5.46 14.07 5.34
CA VAL A 142 -6.08 12.78 5.70
C VAL A 142 -6.92 12.87 6.98
N HIS A 143 -6.33 13.33 8.07
CA HIS A 143 -6.97 13.36 9.39
C HIS A 143 -6.96 14.76 9.97
N SER A 144 -8.09 15.17 10.56
CA SER A 144 -8.22 16.49 11.21
C SER A 144 -7.57 16.52 12.60
N SER A 145 -7.35 15.35 13.20
CA SER A 145 -6.81 15.23 14.55
C SER A 145 -5.88 14.03 14.71
N TRP A 146 -4.98 14.14 15.69
CA TRP A 146 -4.11 13.04 16.13
C TRP A 146 -4.90 11.81 16.58
N SER A 147 -6.08 12.00 17.21
CA SER A 147 -6.96 10.89 17.62
C SER A 147 -7.46 10.10 16.42
N GLU A 148 -7.93 10.78 15.39
CA GLU A 148 -8.39 10.15 14.14
C GLU A 148 -7.27 9.36 13.44
N SER A 149 -6.06 9.91 13.43
CA SER A 149 -4.89 9.21 12.89
C SER A 149 -4.61 7.91 13.66
N ASN A 150 -4.66 7.95 15.00
CA ASN A 150 -4.45 6.76 15.80
C ASN A 150 -5.62 5.77 15.74
N GLU A 151 -6.84 6.23 15.55
CA GLU A 151 -7.99 5.35 15.30
C GLU A 151 -7.84 4.60 13.97
N HIS A 152 -7.31 5.26 12.94
CA HIS A 152 -6.97 4.63 11.67
C HIS A 152 -5.90 3.55 11.87
N SER A 153 -4.80 3.91 12.54
CA SER A 153 -3.72 2.99 12.86
C SER A 153 -4.18 1.76 13.64
N ASN A 154 -5.06 1.93 14.64
CA ASN A 154 -5.59 0.82 15.41
C ASN A 154 -6.48 -0.10 14.58
N ARG A 155 -7.33 0.45 13.70
CA ARG A 155 -8.14 -0.38 12.79
C ARG A 155 -7.29 -1.22 11.83
N ASP A 156 -6.21 -0.65 11.32
CA ASP A 156 -5.30 -1.37 10.45
C ASP A 156 -4.57 -2.48 11.22
N ALA A 157 -4.12 -2.20 12.46
CA ALA A 157 -3.50 -3.20 13.32
C ALA A 157 -4.47 -4.33 13.72
N ASP A 158 -5.72 -4.01 14.01
CA ASP A 158 -6.76 -5.00 14.32
C ASP A 158 -7.03 -5.92 13.11
N PHE A 159 -7.12 -5.35 11.90
CA PHE A 159 -7.23 -6.13 10.67
C PHE A 159 -6.03 -7.05 10.47
N LEU A 160 -4.81 -6.52 10.54
CA LEU A 160 -3.59 -7.29 10.37
C LEU A 160 -3.47 -8.40 11.42
N SER A 161 -3.87 -8.15 12.67
CA SER A 161 -3.90 -9.16 13.74
C SER A 161 -4.88 -10.29 13.43
N GLY A 162 -6.00 -9.97 12.79
CA GLY A 162 -7.01 -10.94 12.35
C GLY A 162 -6.52 -11.90 11.27
N LEU A 163 -5.47 -11.53 10.51
CA LEU A 163 -4.95 -12.35 9.42
C LEU A 163 -4.16 -13.60 9.87
N LYS A 164 -3.85 -13.72 11.16
CA LYS A 164 -3.03 -14.81 11.73
C LYS A 164 -3.47 -16.23 11.29
N ASN A 165 -4.77 -16.44 11.13
CA ASN A 165 -5.35 -17.76 10.81
C ASN A 165 -5.85 -17.83 9.35
N GLU A 166 -5.54 -16.85 8.54
CA GLU A 166 -6.10 -16.67 7.21
C GLU A 166 -5.14 -17.22 6.15
N ASN A 167 -4.65 -18.32 6.11
CA ASN A 167 -3.86 -18.93 5.00
C ASN A 167 -3.48 -17.95 3.88
N LEU A 168 -2.83 -16.87 4.25
CA LEU A 168 -2.49 -15.76 3.38
C LEU A 168 -1.32 -16.12 2.47
N ASP A 169 -1.36 -15.72 1.20
CA ASP A 169 -0.27 -15.90 0.24
C ASP A 169 0.50 -14.58 0.02
N LEU A 170 -0.22 -13.44 0.00
CA LEU A 170 0.34 -12.12 -0.25
C LEU A 170 -0.25 -11.09 0.70
N LEU A 171 0.62 -10.31 1.36
CA LEU A 171 0.26 -9.10 2.11
C LEU A 171 0.81 -7.87 1.41
N ILE A 172 -0.02 -6.85 1.24
CA ILE A 172 0.34 -5.58 0.64
C ILE A 172 0.07 -4.47 1.65
N THR A 173 1.10 -3.69 1.98
CA THR A 173 0.95 -2.51 2.85
C THR A 173 1.66 -1.30 2.25
N TYR A 174 1.27 -0.10 2.67
CA TYR A 174 2.05 1.09 2.34
C TYR A 174 3.15 1.32 3.37
N PHE A 175 2.79 1.44 4.65
CA PHE A 175 3.81 1.55 5.70
C PHE A 175 4.45 0.20 5.95
N PRO A 176 5.79 0.12 5.91
CA PRO A 176 6.51 -1.12 6.14
C PRO A 176 6.54 -1.48 7.62
N PRO A 177 6.72 -2.78 7.94
CA PRO A 177 7.02 -3.19 9.31
C PRO A 177 8.41 -2.68 9.69
N CYS A 178 8.50 -1.98 10.81
CA CYS A 178 9.79 -1.61 11.39
C CYS A 178 9.84 -1.97 12.87
N ASP A 179 11.06 -2.09 13.38
CA ASP A 179 11.28 -2.31 14.80
C ASP A 179 11.01 -1.01 15.56
N MET A 180 9.89 -0.95 16.26
CA MET A 180 9.49 0.22 17.06
C MET A 180 10.41 0.46 18.28
N GLU A 181 11.35 -0.46 18.57
CA GLU A 181 12.34 -0.29 19.65
C GLU A 181 13.49 0.63 19.24
N VAL A 182 13.65 0.92 17.96
CA VAL A 182 14.61 1.92 17.50
C VAL A 182 14.00 3.30 17.70
N GLY A 183 13.93 3.74 18.94
CA GLY A 183 13.63 5.11 19.30
C GLY A 183 14.70 6.03 18.72
N SER A 184 14.60 6.39 17.47
CA SER A 184 15.36 7.51 16.95
C SER A 184 14.74 8.79 17.49
N GLU A 185 15.57 9.73 17.95
CA GLU A 185 15.14 11.08 18.32
C GLU A 185 14.47 11.83 17.15
N LYS A 186 14.34 11.21 15.99
CA LYS A 186 13.78 11.75 14.73
C LYS A 186 12.40 11.19 14.36
N GLY A 187 11.62 10.72 15.35
CA GLY A 187 10.19 10.45 15.20
C GLY A 187 9.86 9.56 14.00
N ASP A 188 10.04 8.24 14.14
CA ASP A 188 9.72 7.27 13.10
C ASP A 188 8.19 7.13 12.91
N THR A 189 7.61 8.10 12.25
CA THR A 189 6.20 8.09 11.85
C THR A 189 5.95 7.20 10.62
N ALA A 190 6.99 6.58 10.08
CA ALA A 190 6.92 5.83 8.82
C ALA A 190 6.73 4.31 9.00
N CYS A 191 6.48 3.84 10.23
CA CYS A 191 6.38 2.41 10.51
C CYS A 191 4.94 1.98 10.77
N ALA A 192 4.57 0.81 10.24
CA ALA A 192 3.28 0.19 10.52
C ALA A 192 3.09 -0.09 12.02
N ASN A 193 1.86 0.09 12.51
CA ASN A 193 1.50 -0.36 13.84
C ASN A 193 1.38 -1.89 13.88
N LEU A 194 2.40 -2.55 14.40
CA LEU A 194 2.44 -4.03 14.50
C LEU A 194 2.10 -4.56 15.90
N ARG A 195 1.45 -3.78 16.77
CA ARG A 195 1.07 -4.26 18.10
C ARG A 195 0.14 -5.46 18.02
N GLY A 196 0.63 -6.62 18.49
CA GLY A 196 -0.14 -7.86 18.46
C GLY A 196 -0.30 -8.49 17.06
N VAL A 197 0.31 -7.92 16.05
CA VAL A 197 0.30 -8.46 14.69
C VAL A 197 1.31 -9.60 14.59
N PHE A 198 0.88 -10.71 14.04
CA PHE A 198 1.71 -11.86 13.68
C PHE A 198 1.37 -12.26 12.25
N ILE A 199 2.32 -12.09 11.36
CA ILE A 199 2.24 -12.57 9.96
C ILE A 199 3.17 -13.77 9.83
N PRO A 200 2.71 -14.93 9.31
CA PRO A 200 3.58 -16.09 9.07
C PRO A 200 4.74 -15.76 8.14
N GLU A 201 5.91 -16.35 8.38
CA GLU A 201 7.15 -16.08 7.62
C GLU A 201 7.05 -16.45 6.13
N GLU A 202 6.19 -17.41 5.81
CA GLU A 202 5.94 -17.86 4.42
C GLU A 202 5.09 -16.91 3.60
N VAL A 203 4.47 -15.90 4.23
CA VAL A 203 3.67 -14.90 3.54
C VAL A 203 4.60 -13.93 2.81
N LEU A 204 4.39 -13.78 1.51
CA LEU A 204 5.05 -12.74 0.75
C LEU A 204 4.50 -11.38 1.19
N TRP A 205 5.38 -10.47 1.62
CA TRP A 205 4.99 -9.12 2.04
C TRP A 205 5.60 -8.07 1.13
N ILE A 206 4.75 -7.28 0.45
CA ILE A 206 5.15 -6.12 -0.35
C ILE A 206 4.73 -4.85 0.41
N ALA A 207 5.69 -4.01 0.74
CA ALA A 207 5.45 -2.74 1.40
C ALA A 207 5.91 -1.56 0.55
N GLY A 208 5.19 -0.45 0.61
CA GLY A 208 5.61 0.83 0.05
C GLY A 208 6.81 1.40 0.80
N ILE A 209 7.42 2.44 0.22
CA ILE A 209 8.42 3.26 0.91
C ILE A 209 7.90 4.68 0.94
N ASP A 210 7.85 5.25 2.13
CA ASP A 210 7.79 6.70 2.28
C ASP A 210 9.17 7.30 1.93
N SER A 211 9.19 8.44 1.24
CA SER A 211 10.40 9.17 0.84
C SER A 211 11.30 9.61 2.00
N PHE A 212 10.86 9.38 3.24
CA PHE A 212 11.60 9.70 4.47
C PHE A 212 12.43 8.55 5.04
N TYR A 213 12.46 7.38 4.37
CA TYR A 213 13.33 6.29 4.78
C TYR A 213 14.78 6.65 4.55
N GLU A 214 15.55 6.83 5.65
CA GLU A 214 17.01 6.88 5.58
C GLU A 214 17.54 5.47 5.24
N GLU A 215 18.56 5.40 4.36
CA GLU A 215 19.27 4.16 4.07
C GLU A 215 19.76 3.53 5.38
N GLY A 216 19.31 2.34 5.69
CA GLY A 216 19.78 1.56 6.85
C GLY A 216 18.69 1.01 7.77
N MET A 217 17.42 1.31 7.58
CA MET A 217 16.37 0.63 8.33
C MET A 217 16.27 -0.84 7.88
N THR A 218 16.55 -1.74 8.79
CA THR A 218 16.44 -3.17 8.55
C THR A 218 14.99 -3.58 8.78
N PRO A 219 14.34 -4.28 7.83
CA PRO A 219 13.01 -4.83 8.06
C PRO A 219 12.99 -5.70 9.31
N VAL A 220 11.91 -5.64 10.07
CA VAL A 220 11.74 -6.47 11.28
C VAL A 220 11.82 -7.94 10.88
N ARG A 221 12.79 -8.67 11.42
CA ARG A 221 12.81 -10.13 11.31
C ARG A 221 11.63 -10.70 12.14
N PRO A 222 10.93 -11.73 11.67
CA PRO A 222 11.34 -12.71 10.64
C PRO A 222 10.80 -12.47 9.22
N TYR A 223 10.17 -11.35 8.94
CA TYR A 223 9.46 -11.15 7.67
C TYR A 223 10.39 -10.91 6.48
N THR A 224 10.07 -11.55 5.34
CA THR A 224 10.65 -11.19 4.04
C THR A 224 9.80 -10.10 3.41
N VAL A 225 10.25 -8.87 3.50
CA VAL A 225 9.53 -7.70 2.98
C VAL A 225 10.21 -7.21 1.71
N PHE A 226 9.45 -7.13 0.62
CA PHE A 226 9.89 -6.52 -0.62
C PHE A 226 9.45 -5.06 -0.64
N GLN A 227 10.40 -4.17 -0.64
CA GLN A 227 10.13 -2.73 -0.66
C GLN A 227 9.81 -2.27 -2.08
N ALA A 228 8.64 -1.70 -2.26
CA ALA A 228 8.24 -1.05 -3.49
C ALA A 228 8.83 0.36 -3.54
N ASN A 229 10.01 0.49 -4.13
CA ASN A 229 10.70 1.77 -4.26
C ASN A 229 9.91 2.78 -5.08
N MET A 230 10.08 4.06 -4.76
CA MET A 230 9.58 5.15 -5.60
C MET A 230 10.16 5.00 -7.01
N LEU A 231 9.27 4.97 -8.00
CA LEU A 231 9.64 4.84 -9.40
C LEU A 231 10.13 6.18 -9.96
N SER A 232 11.24 6.69 -9.41
CA SER A 232 11.92 7.85 -9.95
C SER A 232 12.78 7.44 -11.15
N GLY A 233 12.17 7.38 -12.33
CA GLY A 233 12.88 7.22 -13.60
C GLY A 233 13.27 5.81 -14.01
N ALA A 234 12.82 4.76 -13.34
CA ALA A 234 13.06 3.38 -13.76
C ALA A 234 12.18 3.02 -14.96
N TYR A 235 12.80 2.46 -16.00
CA TYR A 235 12.12 2.01 -17.21
C TYR A 235 11.50 0.61 -17.07
N ASP A 236 11.87 -0.15 -16.03
CA ASP A 236 11.34 -1.50 -15.76
C ASP A 236 10.94 -1.64 -14.29
N LEU A 237 9.69 -2.07 -14.08
CA LEU A 237 9.22 -2.46 -12.76
C LEU A 237 9.95 -3.72 -12.29
N PRO A 238 10.39 -3.77 -11.04
CA PRO A 238 10.83 -5.02 -10.44
C PRO A 238 9.66 -6.02 -10.41
N TYR A 239 9.99 -7.30 -10.51
CA TYR A 239 8.99 -8.36 -10.35
C TYR A 239 9.52 -9.46 -9.45
N LEU A 240 8.60 -10.24 -8.92
CA LEU A 240 8.85 -11.46 -8.17
C LEU A 240 7.87 -12.56 -8.61
N GLU A 241 8.15 -13.79 -8.21
CA GLU A 241 7.30 -14.93 -8.48
C GLU A 241 6.68 -15.44 -7.17
N LEU A 242 5.35 -15.41 -7.12
CA LEU A 242 4.58 -16.00 -6.04
C LEU A 242 4.24 -17.45 -6.38
N ASN A 243 4.74 -18.37 -5.60
CA ASN A 243 4.45 -19.77 -5.74
C ASN A 243 3.37 -20.20 -4.75
N LYS A 244 2.31 -20.82 -5.27
CA LYS A 244 1.30 -21.39 -4.38
C LYS A 244 1.88 -22.60 -3.67
N THR A 245 2.08 -22.46 -2.37
CA THR A 245 2.49 -23.59 -1.51
C THR A 245 1.32 -24.55 -1.37
N GLU A 246 1.53 -25.83 -1.69
CA GLU A 246 0.54 -26.87 -1.36
C GLU A 246 0.47 -26.95 0.18
N ARG A 247 -0.56 -26.38 0.74
CA ARG A 247 -0.80 -26.48 2.18
C ARG A 247 -1.53 -27.79 2.42
N THR A 248 -0.87 -28.71 3.10
CA THR A 248 -1.51 -29.92 3.61
C THR A 248 -2.59 -29.49 4.62
N SER A 249 -3.84 -29.80 4.27
CA SER A 249 -5.03 -29.63 5.10
C SER A 249 -4.95 -30.43 6.38
#